data_6b5169e347bff45b62bc32a77e58adfe
#
_entry.id   6b5169e347bff45b62bc32a77e58adfe
#
_cell.length_a   1.000
_cell.length_b   1.000
_cell.length_c   1.000
_cell.angle_alpha   90.00
_cell.angle_beta   90.00
_cell.angle_gamma   90.00
#
_symmetry.space_group_name_H-M   'P 1'
#
loop_
_entity.id
_entity.type
_entity.pdbx_description
1 polymer ?
#
loop_
_entity_poly.entity_id
_entity_poly.type
_entity_poly.pdbx_seq_one_letter_code
_entity_poly.pdbx_strand_id
1 'polypeptide(L)'
;ILLAVQTARDAAKVDRPAIVTPSTIHAAFAKAAHYFGVELVTVPVGANHRADVAAMTRVIDELGERVVLVAASAPSYAHGVIDPITELAAIAQARGLRFHVDACIGGWVLPWLADVPAWDFAVPGVTSLSVDLHKYAYTPKGVSLLLHANPQLRQPQFFAHADWPGYTMLHSTTQSTKSGGPLAAAWAVVNLIGA
;
A
#
# COMPACT_ATOMS: atom_id res chain seq x y z
N ILE A 1 0.49 0.03 5.20
CA ILE A 1 -0.88 -0.29 4.77
C ILE A 1 -1.88 0.74 5.30
N LEU A 2 -1.98 0.96 6.63
CA LEU A 2 -2.98 1.87 7.21
C LEU A 2 -2.95 3.25 6.55
N LEU A 3 -1.76 3.86 6.44
CA LEU A 3 -1.59 5.16 5.80
C LEU A 3 -1.93 5.17 4.30
N ALA A 4 -1.72 4.05 3.59
CA ALA A 4 -2.10 3.95 2.18
C ALA A 4 -3.62 4.06 2.02
N VAL A 5 -4.38 3.34 2.85
CA VAL A 5 -5.84 3.37 2.87
C VAL A 5 -6.37 4.76 3.30
N GLN A 6 -5.81 5.32 4.38
CA GLN A 6 -6.16 6.66 4.82
C GLN A 6 -5.92 7.70 3.71
N THR A 7 -4.74 7.68 3.10
CA THR A 7 -4.36 8.62 2.04
C THR A 7 -5.32 8.54 0.84
N ALA A 8 -5.72 7.32 0.46
CA ALA A 8 -6.66 7.11 -0.64
C ALA A 8 -8.05 7.64 -0.32
N ARG A 9 -8.56 7.35 0.89
CA ARG A 9 -9.85 7.87 1.39
C ARG A 9 -9.86 9.39 1.41
N ASP A 10 -8.84 10.01 1.99
CA ASP A 10 -8.78 11.47 2.18
C ASP A 10 -8.60 12.22 0.85
N ALA A 11 -7.99 11.56 -0.15
CA ALA A 11 -7.87 12.11 -1.49
C ALA A 11 -9.18 12.14 -2.26
N ALA A 12 -9.99 11.10 -2.13
CA ALA A 12 -11.16 10.91 -2.98
C ALA A 12 -12.39 11.71 -2.52
N LYS A 13 -12.57 11.91 -1.20
CA LYS A 13 -13.71 12.66 -0.60
C LYS A 13 -15.08 12.14 -1.09
N VAL A 14 -15.23 10.83 -1.21
CA VAL A 14 -16.48 10.18 -1.62
C VAL A 14 -17.23 9.62 -0.42
N ASP A 15 -18.56 9.55 -0.52
CA ASP A 15 -19.39 8.89 0.48
C ASP A 15 -19.22 7.37 0.36
N ARG A 16 -19.11 6.70 1.53
CA ARG A 16 -18.97 5.24 1.60
C ARG A 16 -17.83 4.69 0.73
N PRO A 17 -16.58 5.18 0.93
CA PRO A 17 -15.45 4.75 0.13
C PRO A 17 -15.21 3.26 0.25
N ALA A 18 -14.76 2.65 -0.84
CA ALA A 18 -14.45 1.22 -0.91
C ALA A 18 -13.02 0.98 -1.41
N ILE A 19 -12.39 -0.08 -0.91
CA ILE A 19 -11.13 -0.61 -1.43
C ILE A 19 -11.37 -2.02 -1.98
N VAL A 20 -10.81 -2.31 -3.15
CA VAL A 20 -10.95 -3.61 -3.83
C VAL A 20 -9.63 -4.35 -3.78
N THR A 21 -9.65 -5.58 -3.30
CA THR A 21 -8.44 -6.40 -3.10
C THR A 21 -8.70 -7.87 -3.41
N PRO A 22 -7.68 -8.67 -3.76
CA PRO A 22 -7.82 -10.12 -3.72
C PRO A 22 -8.03 -10.62 -2.28
N SER A 23 -8.68 -11.76 -2.11
CA SER A 23 -8.94 -12.36 -0.79
C SER A 23 -7.68 -12.79 -0.04
N THR A 24 -6.54 -12.87 -0.73
CA THR A 24 -5.21 -13.17 -0.18
C THR A 24 -4.48 -11.95 0.39
N ILE A 25 -5.08 -10.76 0.31
CA ILE A 25 -4.47 -9.53 0.82
C ILE A 25 -4.20 -9.60 2.33
N HIS A 26 -3.18 -8.93 2.80
CA HIS A 26 -2.84 -8.95 4.23
C HIS A 26 -3.96 -8.34 5.09
N ALA A 27 -4.25 -8.96 6.25
CA ALA A 27 -5.31 -8.54 7.18
C ALA A 27 -5.21 -7.08 7.67
N ALA A 28 -4.06 -6.42 7.49
CA ALA A 28 -3.90 -5.00 7.76
C ALA A 28 -4.83 -4.11 6.92
N PHE A 29 -5.30 -4.57 5.75
CA PHE A 29 -6.31 -3.86 4.97
C PHE A 29 -7.68 -3.90 5.65
N ALA A 30 -8.07 -5.04 6.20
CA ALA A 30 -9.31 -5.13 7.00
C ALA A 30 -9.24 -4.23 8.25
N LYS A 31 -8.08 -4.20 8.92
CA LYS A 31 -7.85 -3.29 10.05
C LYS A 31 -7.94 -1.81 9.62
N ALA A 32 -7.33 -1.45 8.51
CA ALA A 32 -7.40 -0.09 7.99
C ALA A 32 -8.82 0.30 7.58
N ALA A 33 -9.54 -0.58 6.91
CA ALA A 33 -10.93 -0.39 6.53
C ALA A 33 -11.81 -0.12 7.75
N HIS A 34 -11.66 -0.93 8.80
CA HIS A 34 -12.37 -0.73 10.08
C HIS A 34 -12.03 0.62 10.74
N TYR A 35 -10.75 0.99 10.82
CA TYR A 35 -10.33 2.22 11.49
C TYR A 35 -10.75 3.50 10.76
N PHE A 36 -10.78 3.44 9.44
CA PHE A 36 -10.99 4.64 8.62
C PHE A 36 -12.38 4.71 7.97
N GLY A 37 -13.30 3.81 8.32
CA GLY A 37 -14.65 3.81 7.79
C GLY A 37 -14.72 3.58 6.28
N VAL A 38 -13.86 2.70 5.78
CA VAL A 38 -13.79 2.31 4.37
C VAL A 38 -14.35 0.89 4.22
N GLU A 39 -15.13 0.62 3.18
CA GLU A 39 -15.58 -0.74 2.88
C GLU A 39 -14.43 -1.54 2.27
N LEU A 40 -14.15 -2.73 2.81
CA LEU A 40 -13.22 -3.68 2.20
C LEU A 40 -14.01 -4.68 1.36
N VAL A 41 -13.80 -4.65 0.05
CA VAL A 41 -14.37 -5.61 -0.89
C VAL A 41 -13.28 -6.57 -1.35
N THR A 42 -13.38 -7.82 -0.92
CA THR A 42 -12.43 -8.87 -1.29
C THR A 42 -12.96 -9.72 -2.43
N VAL A 43 -12.13 -9.95 -3.42
CA VAL A 43 -12.44 -10.81 -4.59
C VAL A 43 -11.72 -12.14 -4.43
N PRO A 44 -12.41 -13.28 -4.59
CA PRO A 44 -11.77 -14.59 -4.57
C PRO A 44 -10.63 -14.69 -5.58
N VAL A 45 -9.57 -15.42 -5.19
CA VAL A 45 -8.42 -15.66 -6.07
C VAL A 45 -8.60 -16.91 -6.91
N GLY A 46 -7.83 -17.04 -7.99
CA GLY A 46 -7.78 -18.25 -8.80
C GLY A 46 -7.12 -19.44 -8.08
N ALA A 47 -7.13 -20.60 -8.71
CA ALA A 47 -6.50 -21.83 -8.18
C ALA A 47 -4.98 -21.68 -7.95
N ASN A 48 -4.34 -20.71 -8.59
CA ASN A 48 -2.94 -20.35 -8.42
C ASN A 48 -2.70 -19.34 -7.27
N HIS A 49 -3.73 -19.04 -6.48
CA HIS A 49 -3.73 -18.08 -5.37
C HIS A 49 -3.40 -16.62 -5.77
N ARG A 50 -3.50 -16.29 -7.05
CA ARG A 50 -3.33 -14.93 -7.56
C ARG A 50 -4.69 -14.25 -7.77
N ALA A 51 -4.69 -12.94 -7.73
CA ALA A 51 -5.86 -12.13 -8.02
C ALA A 51 -6.46 -12.48 -9.39
N ASP A 52 -7.78 -12.67 -9.43
CA ASP A 52 -8.53 -12.81 -10.66
C ASP A 52 -8.80 -11.43 -11.25
N VAL A 53 -8.06 -11.08 -12.29
CA VAL A 53 -8.12 -9.76 -12.94
C VAL A 53 -9.53 -9.45 -13.45
N ALA A 54 -10.18 -10.44 -14.08
CA ALA A 54 -11.51 -10.24 -14.65
C ALA A 54 -12.57 -10.05 -13.56
N ALA A 55 -12.48 -10.83 -12.48
CA ALA A 55 -13.40 -10.69 -11.35
C ALA A 55 -13.18 -9.35 -10.62
N MET A 56 -11.92 -8.94 -10.38
CA MET A 56 -11.62 -7.63 -9.80
C MET A 56 -12.12 -6.49 -10.67
N THR A 57 -11.96 -6.59 -11.99
CA THR A 57 -12.46 -5.58 -12.94
C THR A 57 -13.96 -5.40 -12.81
N ARG A 58 -14.74 -6.51 -12.79
CA ARG A 58 -16.21 -6.46 -12.63
C ARG A 58 -16.59 -5.75 -11.33
N VAL A 59 -15.97 -6.12 -10.22
CA VAL A 59 -16.23 -5.49 -8.90
C VAL A 59 -15.89 -4.00 -8.88
N ILE A 60 -14.77 -3.62 -9.51
CA ILE A 60 -14.38 -2.20 -9.64
C ILE A 60 -15.44 -1.43 -10.45
N ASP A 61 -15.92 -2.00 -11.56
CA ASP A 61 -16.93 -1.36 -12.40
C ASP A 61 -18.31 -1.28 -11.73
N GLU A 62 -18.69 -2.29 -10.95
CA GLU A 62 -19.94 -2.31 -10.17
C GLU A 62 -19.94 -1.27 -9.04
N LEU A 63 -18.81 -1.06 -8.37
CA LEU A 63 -18.67 -0.08 -7.29
C LEU A 63 -18.49 1.35 -7.81
N GLY A 64 -17.96 1.51 -9.02
CA GLY A 64 -17.80 2.79 -9.69
C GLY A 64 -16.98 3.80 -8.87
N GLU A 65 -17.51 5.01 -8.72
CA GLU A 65 -16.84 6.12 -8.02
C GLU A 65 -16.56 5.89 -6.54
N ARG A 66 -17.15 4.86 -5.94
CA ARG A 66 -16.87 4.49 -4.55
C ARG A 66 -15.48 3.88 -4.37
N VAL A 67 -14.87 3.34 -5.42
CA VAL A 67 -13.53 2.74 -5.34
C VAL A 67 -12.50 3.85 -5.19
N VAL A 68 -11.83 3.87 -4.04
CA VAL A 68 -10.77 4.86 -3.76
C VAL A 68 -9.37 4.26 -3.86
N LEU A 69 -9.28 2.92 -3.77
CA LEU A 69 -8.02 2.18 -3.84
C LEU A 69 -8.25 0.77 -4.36
N VAL A 70 -7.43 0.37 -5.31
CA VAL A 70 -7.21 -1.05 -5.66
C VAL A 70 -5.88 -1.47 -5.07
N ALA A 71 -5.80 -2.64 -4.45
CA ALA A 71 -4.54 -3.13 -3.90
C ALA A 71 -4.31 -4.60 -4.24
N ALA A 72 -3.03 -4.95 -4.41
CA ALA A 72 -2.55 -6.30 -4.68
C ALA A 72 -1.18 -6.52 -4.02
N SER A 73 -0.70 -7.75 -3.97
CA SER A 73 0.52 -8.10 -3.23
C SER A 73 1.68 -8.52 -4.13
N ALA A 74 2.88 -8.16 -3.73
CA ALA A 74 4.11 -8.60 -4.37
C ALA A 74 5.18 -9.01 -3.32
N PRO A 75 5.17 -10.28 -2.85
CA PRO A 75 4.14 -11.31 -2.96
C PRO A 75 3.08 -11.27 -1.85
N SER A 76 2.00 -12.04 -1.98
CA SER A 76 1.07 -12.30 -0.88
C SER A 76 1.77 -13.10 0.23
N TYR A 77 1.52 -12.71 1.49
CA TYR A 77 2.17 -13.35 2.65
C TYR A 77 1.88 -14.84 2.74
N ALA A 78 0.61 -15.23 2.58
CA ALA A 78 0.18 -16.60 2.83
C ALA A 78 0.66 -17.61 1.77
N HIS A 79 0.86 -17.18 0.52
CA HIS A 79 1.11 -18.08 -0.61
C HIS A 79 2.43 -17.81 -1.35
N GLY A 80 3.11 -16.69 -1.05
CA GLY A 80 4.37 -16.34 -1.70
C GLY A 80 4.26 -16.02 -3.20
N VAL A 81 3.05 -15.75 -3.70
CA VAL A 81 2.80 -15.49 -5.12
C VAL A 81 2.63 -13.99 -5.37
N ILE A 82 3.19 -13.51 -6.47
CA ILE A 82 3.02 -12.12 -6.94
C ILE A 82 1.71 -12.06 -7.72
N ASP A 83 0.82 -11.15 -7.34
CA ASP A 83 -0.41 -10.87 -8.09
C ASP A 83 -0.10 -10.28 -9.48
N PRO A 84 -1.05 -10.30 -10.44
CA PRO A 84 -0.89 -9.71 -11.76
C PRO A 84 -0.90 -8.17 -11.69
N ILE A 85 0.23 -7.60 -11.17
CA ILE A 85 0.37 -6.18 -10.86
C ILE A 85 0.21 -5.32 -12.11
N THR A 86 0.80 -5.72 -13.22
CA THR A 86 0.77 -4.93 -14.47
C THR A 86 -0.66 -4.77 -14.98
N GLU A 87 -1.44 -5.86 -15.01
CA GLU A 87 -2.81 -5.86 -15.49
C GLU A 87 -3.73 -5.06 -14.57
N LEU A 88 -3.60 -5.26 -13.26
CA LEU A 88 -4.42 -4.54 -12.28
C LEU A 88 -4.08 -3.04 -12.22
N ALA A 89 -2.80 -2.69 -12.35
CA ALA A 89 -2.36 -1.29 -12.41
C ALA A 89 -2.91 -0.58 -13.65
N ALA A 90 -2.90 -1.26 -14.82
CA ALA A 90 -3.46 -0.72 -16.05
C ALA A 90 -4.98 -0.46 -15.93
N ILE A 91 -5.71 -1.38 -15.30
CA ILE A 91 -7.15 -1.24 -15.03
C ILE A 91 -7.43 -0.04 -14.12
N ALA A 92 -6.67 0.08 -13.03
CA ALA A 92 -6.79 1.19 -12.09
C ALA A 92 -6.46 2.52 -12.77
N GLN A 93 -5.36 2.58 -13.54
CA GLN A 93 -4.94 3.77 -14.27
C GLN A 93 -5.99 4.24 -15.28
N ALA A 94 -6.56 3.31 -16.05
CA ALA A 94 -7.60 3.62 -17.04
C ALA A 94 -8.87 4.24 -16.41
N ARG A 95 -9.10 4.00 -15.11
CA ARG A 95 -10.24 4.53 -14.34
C ARG A 95 -9.87 5.69 -13.41
N GLY A 96 -8.62 6.17 -13.46
CA GLY A 96 -8.14 7.24 -12.58
C GLY A 96 -8.07 6.85 -11.11
N LEU A 97 -8.01 5.54 -10.80
CA LEU A 97 -7.96 5.02 -9.44
C LEU A 97 -6.52 4.95 -8.91
N ARG A 98 -6.38 5.00 -7.61
CA ARG A 98 -5.12 4.69 -6.94
C ARG A 98 -4.89 3.19 -6.91
N PHE A 99 -3.65 2.78 -7.18
CA PHE A 99 -3.23 1.39 -7.09
C PHE A 99 -2.06 1.23 -6.13
N HIS A 100 -2.26 0.41 -5.09
CA HIS A 100 -1.25 0.13 -4.07
C HIS A 100 -0.70 -1.29 -4.21
N VAL A 101 0.61 -1.42 -4.21
CA VAL A 101 1.27 -2.72 -4.12
C VAL A 101 1.76 -2.96 -2.69
N ASP A 102 1.20 -3.98 -2.06
CA ASP A 102 1.73 -4.49 -0.79
C ASP A 102 2.99 -5.31 -1.05
N ALA A 103 4.12 -4.65 -1.01
CA ALA A 103 5.45 -5.24 -1.11
C ALA A 103 6.15 -5.27 0.25
N CYS A 104 5.39 -5.36 1.35
CA CYS A 104 5.97 -5.40 2.70
C CYS A 104 7.01 -6.50 2.87
N ILE A 105 6.84 -7.65 2.18
CA ILE A 105 7.83 -8.73 2.11
C ILE A 105 8.76 -8.51 0.93
N GLY A 106 8.20 -8.37 -0.27
CA GLY A 106 8.95 -8.41 -1.52
C GLY A 106 9.85 -7.21 -1.76
N GLY A 107 9.52 -6.04 -1.23
CA GLY A 107 10.22 -4.80 -1.56
C GLY A 107 11.71 -4.80 -1.23
N TRP A 108 12.16 -5.70 -0.36
CA TRP A 108 13.59 -5.85 -0.03
C TRP A 108 14.23 -7.13 -0.58
N VAL A 109 13.48 -7.99 -1.24
CA VAL A 109 14.02 -9.23 -1.81
C VAL A 109 13.82 -9.33 -3.32
N LEU A 110 12.69 -8.88 -3.84
CA LEU A 110 12.38 -8.97 -5.28
C LEU A 110 13.37 -8.25 -6.19
N PRO A 111 13.95 -7.08 -5.82
CA PRO A 111 14.94 -6.41 -6.66
C PRO A 111 16.21 -7.23 -6.94
N TRP A 112 16.48 -8.24 -6.13
CA TRP A 112 17.67 -9.10 -6.22
C TRP A 112 17.41 -10.44 -6.92
N LEU A 113 16.16 -10.73 -7.26
CA LEU A 113 15.77 -11.96 -7.93
C LEU A 113 15.73 -11.77 -9.44
N ALA A 114 16.23 -12.76 -10.18
CA ALA A 114 16.05 -12.83 -11.61
C ALA A 114 14.62 -13.28 -11.96
N ASP A 115 14.14 -12.93 -13.14
CA ASP A 115 12.89 -13.41 -13.75
C ASP A 115 11.62 -13.14 -12.92
N VAL A 116 11.61 -12.03 -12.16
CA VAL A 116 10.43 -11.58 -11.41
C VAL A 116 9.54 -10.73 -12.30
N PRO A 117 8.21 -10.93 -12.29
CA PRO A 117 7.30 -10.00 -12.97
C PRO A 117 7.47 -8.57 -12.43
N ALA A 118 7.26 -7.56 -13.26
CA ALA A 118 7.29 -6.17 -12.83
C ALA A 118 6.21 -5.91 -11.76
N TRP A 119 6.58 -5.21 -10.67
CA TRP A 119 5.73 -5.08 -9.49
C TRP A 119 5.81 -3.70 -8.81
N ASP A 120 6.78 -2.89 -9.16
CA ASP A 120 7.10 -1.60 -8.52
C ASP A 120 6.67 -0.39 -9.36
N PHE A 121 7.25 0.77 -9.11
CA PHE A 121 6.95 2.00 -9.86
C PHE A 121 7.38 1.97 -11.33
N ALA A 122 8.10 0.95 -11.79
CA ALA A 122 8.33 0.73 -13.22
C ALA A 122 7.04 0.31 -13.94
N VAL A 123 6.03 -0.18 -13.21
CA VAL A 123 4.70 -0.49 -13.75
C VAL A 123 3.86 0.79 -13.79
N PRO A 124 3.46 1.29 -14.98
CA PRO A 124 2.54 2.41 -15.08
C PRO A 124 1.24 2.15 -14.31
N GLY A 125 0.76 3.15 -13.58
CA GLY A 125 -0.45 3.02 -12.78
C GLY A 125 -0.20 2.64 -11.31
N VAL A 126 0.96 2.13 -10.93
CA VAL A 126 1.32 1.95 -9.52
C VAL A 126 1.49 3.32 -8.85
N THR A 127 0.65 3.63 -7.87
CA THR A 127 0.64 4.94 -7.19
C THR A 127 1.34 4.92 -5.84
N SER A 128 1.40 3.76 -5.17
CA SER A 128 2.08 3.61 -3.90
C SER A 128 2.54 2.19 -3.63
N LEU A 129 3.58 2.06 -2.79
CA LEU A 129 4.15 0.79 -2.33
C LEU A 129 4.31 0.80 -0.82
N SER A 130 4.07 -0.33 -0.16
CA SER A 130 4.51 -0.56 1.22
C SER A 130 5.68 -1.54 1.26
N VAL A 131 6.70 -1.20 2.06
CA VAL A 131 7.93 -2.00 2.21
C VAL A 131 8.32 -2.05 3.69
N ASP A 132 8.55 -3.24 4.24
CA ASP A 132 8.96 -3.41 5.63
C ASP A 132 10.45 -3.76 5.73
N LEU A 133 11.23 -2.86 6.34
CA LEU A 133 12.64 -3.11 6.58
C LEU A 133 12.86 -4.21 7.63
N HIS A 134 11.94 -4.33 8.60
CA HIS A 134 11.99 -5.34 9.66
C HIS A 134 11.62 -6.76 9.21
N LYS A 135 11.50 -6.99 7.90
CA LYS A 135 11.36 -8.31 7.27
C LYS A 135 12.69 -8.70 6.62
N TYR A 136 12.80 -8.62 5.31
CA TYR A 136 13.99 -9.09 4.59
C TYR A 136 15.19 -8.13 4.61
N ALA A 137 15.03 -6.88 5.07
CA ALA A 137 16.17 -6.00 5.34
C ALA A 137 16.82 -6.25 6.73
N TYR A 138 16.35 -7.28 7.45
CA TYR A 138 16.93 -7.76 8.74
C TYR A 138 17.01 -6.70 9.85
N THR A 139 16.23 -5.62 9.75
CA THR A 139 16.24 -4.57 10.77
C THR A 139 15.33 -4.91 11.95
N PRO A 140 15.56 -4.35 13.14
CA PRO A 140 14.64 -4.47 14.26
C PRO A 140 13.22 -3.99 13.88
N LYS A 141 12.19 -4.57 14.51
CA LYS A 141 10.80 -4.18 14.28
C LYS A 141 10.56 -2.68 14.55
N GLY A 142 9.65 -2.08 13.79
CA GLY A 142 9.21 -0.71 13.97
C GLY A 142 9.47 0.21 12.77
N VAL A 143 10.09 -0.29 11.70
CA VAL A 143 10.30 0.50 10.47
C VAL A 143 9.57 -0.14 9.30
N SER A 144 8.58 0.59 8.79
CA SER A 144 7.86 0.32 7.56
C SER A 144 7.82 1.59 6.72
N LEU A 145 7.98 1.45 5.43
CA LEU A 145 7.93 2.56 4.48
C LEU A 145 6.61 2.51 3.71
N LEU A 146 6.03 3.69 3.51
CA LEU A 146 5.00 3.94 2.51
C LEU A 146 5.61 4.88 1.48
N LEU A 147 5.78 4.40 0.27
CA LEU A 147 6.34 5.13 -0.86
C LEU A 147 5.20 5.54 -1.79
N HIS A 148 5.31 6.73 -2.38
CA HIS A 148 4.38 7.23 -3.39
C HIS A 148 5.13 7.55 -4.67
N ALA A 149 4.50 7.33 -5.81
CA ALA A 149 5.10 7.56 -7.12
C ALA A 149 5.47 9.05 -7.35
N ASN A 150 4.76 9.96 -6.69
CA ASN A 150 5.05 11.38 -6.73
C ASN A 150 4.55 12.12 -5.48
N PRO A 151 5.01 13.37 -5.23
CA PRO A 151 4.59 14.18 -4.07
C PRO A 151 3.09 14.48 -4.03
N GLN A 152 2.43 14.65 -5.16
CA GLN A 152 1.00 14.97 -5.25
C GLN A 152 0.15 13.81 -4.71
N LEU A 153 0.54 12.57 -5.02
CA LEU A 153 -0.12 11.38 -4.48
C LEU A 153 0.06 11.24 -2.97
N ARG A 154 1.15 11.77 -2.41
CA ARG A 154 1.43 11.75 -0.98
C ARG A 154 0.71 12.86 -0.21
N GLN A 155 0.37 13.98 -0.84
CA GLN A 155 -0.17 15.16 -0.15
C GLN A 155 -1.34 14.87 0.80
N PRO A 156 -2.35 14.04 0.43
CA PRO A 156 -3.46 13.74 1.33
C PRO A 156 -3.08 12.93 2.59
N GLN A 157 -1.86 12.39 2.65
CA GLN A 157 -1.34 11.68 3.84
C GLN A 157 -1.12 12.63 5.03
N PHE A 158 -0.94 13.92 4.78
CA PHE A 158 -0.61 14.87 5.82
C PHE A 158 -1.87 15.34 6.56
N PHE A 159 -1.84 15.19 7.89
CA PHE A 159 -2.74 15.90 8.78
C PHE A 159 -2.14 17.25 9.13
N ALA A 160 -2.89 18.33 8.94
CA ALA A 160 -2.49 19.68 9.29
C ALA A 160 -3.56 20.34 10.17
N HIS A 161 -3.11 21.01 11.23
CA HIS A 161 -3.98 21.77 12.13
C HIS A 161 -3.23 23.02 12.64
N ALA A 162 -3.72 24.18 12.25
CA ALA A 162 -3.09 25.46 12.54
C ALA A 162 -3.64 26.13 13.81
N ASP A 163 -4.89 25.85 14.17
CA ASP A 163 -5.63 26.58 15.19
C ASP A 163 -5.37 26.11 16.62
N TRP A 164 -4.45 25.15 16.79
CA TRP A 164 -4.03 24.73 18.11
C TRP A 164 -3.05 25.75 18.72
N PRO A 165 -3.25 26.19 19.99
CA PRO A 165 -2.48 27.28 20.58
C PRO A 165 -1.00 26.96 20.86
N GLY A 166 -0.57 25.70 20.76
CA GLY A 166 0.83 25.31 21.02
C GLY A 166 1.74 25.59 19.82
N TYR A 167 1.41 25.06 18.66
CA TYR A 167 2.15 25.22 17.39
C TYR A 167 1.33 24.68 16.22
N THR A 168 1.65 25.06 15.00
CA THR A 168 1.06 24.48 13.82
C THR A 168 1.47 23.02 13.71
N MET A 169 0.51 22.11 13.85
CA MET A 169 0.73 20.68 13.75
C MET A 169 0.73 20.24 12.27
N LEU A 170 1.76 19.51 11.86
CA LEU A 170 1.85 18.88 10.55
C LEU A 170 2.43 17.47 10.71
N HIS A 171 1.62 16.46 10.48
CA HIS A 171 2.01 15.07 10.63
C HIS A 171 1.66 14.23 9.41
N SER A 172 2.58 13.35 9.00
CA SER A 172 2.38 12.42 7.89
C SER A 172 2.13 10.98 8.35
N THR A 173 1.85 10.77 9.62
CA THR A 173 1.68 9.42 10.20
C THR A 173 0.60 9.40 11.25
N THR A 174 0.10 8.21 11.59
CA THR A 174 -0.90 8.01 12.65
C THR A 174 -0.38 8.32 14.05
N GLN A 175 0.94 8.36 14.24
CA GLN A 175 1.58 8.74 15.51
C GLN A 175 2.14 10.15 15.38
N SER A 176 1.93 10.99 16.41
CA SER A 176 2.50 12.34 16.42
C SER A 176 4.01 12.32 16.63
N THR A 177 4.51 11.61 17.63
CA THR A 177 5.94 11.47 17.89
C THR A 177 6.40 10.05 17.61
N LYS A 178 7.49 9.92 16.87
CA LYS A 178 8.10 8.63 16.54
C LYS A 178 9.39 8.42 17.32
N SER A 179 9.61 7.16 17.74
CA SER A 179 10.90 6.76 18.29
C SER A 179 11.98 6.78 17.22
N GLY A 180 13.10 7.46 17.47
CA GLY A 180 14.26 7.47 16.59
C GLY A 180 15.09 6.19 16.64
N GLY A 181 14.96 5.39 17.71
CA GLY A 181 15.73 4.16 17.89
C GLY A 181 15.60 3.16 16.75
N PRO A 182 14.38 2.75 16.35
CA PRO A 182 14.17 1.83 15.23
C PRO A 182 14.73 2.39 13.90
N LEU A 183 14.63 3.69 13.66
CA LEU A 183 15.16 4.33 12.44
C LEU A 183 16.69 4.28 12.43
N ALA A 184 17.34 4.61 13.56
CA ALA A 184 18.79 4.54 13.70
C ALA A 184 19.29 3.10 13.54
N ALA A 185 18.60 2.13 14.14
CA ALA A 185 18.94 0.72 14.01
C ALA A 185 18.76 0.23 12.55
N ALA A 186 17.69 0.64 11.87
CA ALA A 186 17.48 0.31 10.46
C ALA A 186 18.60 0.91 9.59
N TRP A 187 18.95 2.17 9.81
CA TRP A 187 20.05 2.81 9.10
C TRP A 187 21.38 2.08 9.31
N ALA A 188 21.70 1.72 10.55
CA ALA A 188 22.92 0.99 10.86
C ALA A 188 22.97 -0.39 10.18
N VAL A 189 21.88 -1.15 10.23
CA VAL A 189 21.80 -2.49 9.62
C VAL A 189 21.97 -2.42 8.11
N VAL A 190 21.24 -1.51 7.45
CA VAL A 190 21.31 -1.36 5.99
C VAL A 190 22.72 -0.94 5.53
N ASN A 191 23.39 -0.05 6.28
CA ASN A 191 24.76 0.35 5.95
C ASN A 191 25.82 -0.73 6.29
N LEU A 192 25.56 -1.57 7.30
CA LEU A 192 26.50 -2.64 7.70
C LEU A 192 26.41 -3.85 6.77
N ILE A 193 25.20 -4.27 6.43
CA ILE A 193 24.98 -5.45 5.60
C ILE A 193 25.18 -5.11 4.12
N GLY A 194 24.81 -3.88 3.72
CA GLY A 194 24.84 -3.44 2.34
C GLY A 194 23.61 -3.91 1.55
N ALA A 195 23.74 -3.81 0.25
CA ALA A 195 22.75 -4.27 -0.71
C ALA A 195 23.08 -5.65 -1.23
#